data_880b9a73564f0f42a620c3331a71f255
#
_entry.id   880b9a73564f0f42a620c3331a71f255
#
_cell.length_a   1.000
_cell.length_b   1.000
_cell.length_c   1.000
_cell.angle_alpha   90.00
_cell.angle_beta   90.00
_cell.angle_gamma   90.00
#
_symmetry.space_group_name_H-M   'P 1'
#
loop_
_entity.id
_entity.type
_entity.pdbx_description
1 polymer ?
#
loop_
_entity_poly.entity_id
_entity_poly.type
_entity_poly.pdbx_seq_one_letter_code
_entity_poly.pdbx_strand_id
1 'polypeptide(L)'
;MKREGCFWKGICMRYKSYSAYDSQGQSQIKEIYETSFPKSEKFPFWILKQCAKENNVHLNSIIDHNTDKIIGMSFLISYDDIAYLMYVAIDKKYRNKGFGSLVLKDLILRQADTSILLCIERPSTEKEDIKARRKDFYLRNCFYETGCFIEDSGVEYEFLSSSKERVITENDLKKRYSCMTRNPLIKFIIKNTFDSNINFID
;
A
#
# COMPACT_ATOMS: atom_id res chain seq x y z
N MET A 1 8.87 22.93 0.39
CA MET A 1 8.69 23.18 1.84
C MET A 1 9.18 21.94 2.57
N LYS A 2 10.19 22.01 3.46
CA LYS A 2 10.73 20.86 4.16
C LYS A 2 9.67 20.37 5.16
N ARG A 3 9.32 19.08 5.11
CA ARG A 3 8.40 18.46 6.07
C ARG A 3 9.01 18.54 7.49
N GLU A 4 8.56 19.47 8.29
CA GLU A 4 8.94 19.57 9.70
C GLU A 4 8.26 18.42 10.47
N GLY A 5 9.05 17.59 11.13
CA GLY A 5 8.57 16.67 12.16
C GLY A 5 8.98 15.21 12.10
N CYS A 6 9.53 14.70 11.00
CA CYS A 6 9.94 13.28 10.94
C CYS A 6 11.42 13.13 10.60
N PHE A 7 12.32 13.62 11.48
CA PHE A 7 13.77 13.40 11.34
C PHE A 7 14.17 12.03 11.91
N TRP A 8 14.45 11.06 11.01
CA TRP A 8 14.97 9.74 11.40
C TRP A 8 16.30 9.50 10.71
N LYS A 9 17.40 9.60 11.47
CA LYS A 9 18.74 9.19 11.02
C LYS A 9 18.85 7.67 11.12
N GLY A 10 19.27 7.00 10.04
CA GLY A 10 19.90 5.69 10.10
C GLY A 10 19.04 4.47 9.78
N ILE A 11 17.83 4.61 9.21
CA ILE A 11 17.01 3.45 8.82
C ILE A 11 16.94 3.41 7.31
N CYS A 12 17.61 2.44 6.71
CA CYS A 12 17.54 2.18 5.26
C CYS A 12 17.04 0.75 5.05
N MET A 13 15.78 0.61 4.63
CA MET A 13 15.30 -0.65 4.11
C MET A 13 15.79 -0.81 2.68
N ARG A 14 16.09 -2.04 2.28
CA ARG A 14 16.37 -2.35 0.88
C ARG A 14 15.13 -2.91 0.21
N TYR A 15 14.92 -2.48 -1.01
CA TYR A 15 13.83 -2.94 -1.87
C TYR A 15 14.43 -3.58 -3.10
N LYS A 16 13.89 -4.72 -3.50
CA LYS A 16 14.28 -5.40 -4.73
C LYS A 16 13.02 -5.78 -5.50
N SER A 17 13.01 -5.46 -6.79
CA SER A 17 11.88 -5.80 -7.66
C SER A 17 11.60 -7.31 -7.66
N TYR A 18 10.33 -7.67 -7.66
CA TYR A 18 9.87 -9.06 -7.79
C TYR A 18 10.51 -9.78 -8.99
N SER A 19 10.62 -9.08 -10.12
CA SER A 19 11.19 -9.63 -11.38
C SER A 19 12.69 -9.95 -11.29
N ALA A 20 13.40 -9.37 -10.30
CA ALA A 20 14.82 -9.59 -10.10
C ALA A 20 15.16 -10.83 -9.25
N TYR A 21 14.14 -11.60 -8.85
CA TYR A 21 14.30 -12.83 -8.10
C TYR A 21 14.15 -14.08 -8.98
N ASP A 22 14.81 -15.16 -8.55
CA ASP A 22 14.55 -16.52 -9.00
C ASP A 22 13.17 -17.03 -8.52
N SER A 23 12.83 -18.25 -8.89
CA SER A 23 11.55 -18.86 -8.52
C SER A 23 11.34 -18.98 -7.01
N GLN A 24 12.40 -19.18 -6.23
CA GLN A 24 12.32 -19.30 -4.77
C GLN A 24 11.97 -17.95 -4.12
N GLY A 25 12.70 -16.89 -4.46
CA GLY A 25 12.43 -15.56 -3.96
C GLY A 25 11.05 -15.03 -4.39
N GLN A 26 10.65 -15.32 -5.64
CA GLN A 26 9.31 -14.99 -6.13
C GLN A 26 8.21 -15.72 -5.37
N SER A 27 8.42 -16.99 -5.03
CA SER A 27 7.48 -17.79 -4.24
C SER A 27 7.33 -17.25 -2.82
N GLN A 28 8.41 -16.82 -2.19
CA GLN A 28 8.38 -16.23 -0.86
C GLN A 28 7.58 -14.91 -0.84
N ILE A 29 7.78 -14.04 -1.82
CA ILE A 29 7.02 -12.78 -1.93
C ILE A 29 5.52 -13.07 -2.12
N LYS A 30 5.19 -14.05 -2.98
CA LYS A 30 3.80 -14.49 -3.18
C LYS A 30 3.20 -15.06 -1.89
N GLU A 31 3.93 -15.89 -1.14
CA GLU A 31 3.46 -16.43 0.14
C GLU A 31 3.15 -15.34 1.16
N ILE A 32 4.02 -14.32 1.28
CA ILE A 32 3.79 -13.17 2.15
C ILE A 32 2.48 -12.46 1.75
N TYR A 33 2.25 -12.24 0.46
CA TYR A 33 1.01 -11.65 -0.04
C TYR A 33 -0.21 -12.50 0.31
N GLU A 34 -0.19 -13.78 -0.06
CA GLU A 34 -1.32 -14.68 0.12
C GLU A 34 -1.72 -14.88 1.58
N THR A 35 -0.75 -14.82 2.48
CA THR A 35 -0.98 -15.03 3.92
C THR A 35 -1.27 -13.75 4.70
N SER A 36 -1.05 -12.57 4.11
CA SER A 36 -1.19 -11.28 4.81
C SER A 36 -2.53 -10.60 4.58
N PHE A 37 -3.19 -10.89 3.48
CA PHE A 37 -4.46 -10.24 3.12
C PHE A 37 -5.59 -11.26 2.98
N PRO A 38 -6.82 -10.94 3.39
CA PRO A 38 -8.00 -11.78 3.19
C PRO A 38 -8.33 -11.89 1.69
N LYS A 39 -9.07 -12.93 1.30
CA LYS A 39 -9.42 -13.15 -0.12
C LYS A 39 -10.28 -12.03 -0.69
N SER A 40 -11.14 -11.41 0.12
CA SER A 40 -12.00 -10.29 -0.25
C SER A 40 -11.27 -9.01 -0.60
N GLU A 41 -10.04 -8.82 -0.07
CA GLU A 41 -9.24 -7.61 -0.26
C GLU A 41 -8.11 -7.82 -1.28
N LYS A 42 -8.00 -9.01 -1.89
CA LYS A 42 -6.87 -9.37 -2.74
C LYS A 42 -7.21 -9.42 -4.23
N PHE A 43 -6.39 -8.77 -5.02
CA PHE A 43 -6.29 -9.13 -6.44
C PHE A 43 -5.65 -10.51 -6.61
N PRO A 44 -6.01 -11.29 -7.61
CA PRO A 44 -5.22 -12.46 -8.00
C PRO A 44 -3.77 -12.06 -8.23
N PHE A 45 -2.81 -12.78 -7.63
CA PHE A 45 -1.39 -12.39 -7.67
C PHE A 45 -0.81 -12.24 -9.08
N TRP A 46 -1.34 -12.97 -10.05
CA TRP A 46 -0.93 -12.83 -11.45
C TRP A 46 -1.25 -11.44 -12.03
N ILE A 47 -2.32 -10.77 -11.56
CA ILE A 47 -2.64 -9.39 -11.95
C ILE A 47 -1.55 -8.44 -11.45
N LEU A 48 -1.12 -8.56 -10.18
CA LEU A 48 -0.03 -7.74 -9.64
C LEU A 48 1.25 -7.91 -10.46
N LYS A 49 1.56 -9.16 -10.83
CA LYS A 49 2.73 -9.46 -11.68
C LYS A 49 2.64 -8.81 -13.06
N GLN A 50 1.47 -8.79 -13.67
CA GLN A 50 1.31 -8.15 -14.96
C GLN A 50 1.36 -6.63 -14.86
N CYS A 51 0.72 -6.05 -13.84
CA CYS A 51 0.78 -4.62 -13.58
C CYS A 51 2.22 -4.15 -13.27
N ALA A 52 3.00 -4.96 -12.56
CA ALA A 52 4.40 -4.65 -12.24
C ALA A 52 5.36 -4.61 -13.45
N LYS A 53 4.87 -4.84 -14.67
CA LYS A 53 5.60 -4.58 -15.90
C LYS A 53 5.54 -3.12 -16.35
N GLU A 54 4.60 -2.35 -15.80
CA GLU A 54 4.50 -0.92 -16.05
C GLU A 54 5.55 -0.16 -15.22
N ASN A 55 6.12 0.89 -15.79
CA ASN A 55 7.21 1.66 -15.17
C ASN A 55 6.79 2.37 -13.86
N ASN A 56 5.51 2.64 -13.71
CA ASN A 56 4.94 3.33 -12.56
C ASN A 56 4.36 2.38 -11.49
N VAL A 57 4.51 1.06 -11.66
CA VAL A 57 4.00 0.05 -10.73
C VAL A 57 5.16 -0.76 -10.16
N HIS A 58 5.26 -0.80 -8.83
CA HIS A 58 6.38 -1.39 -8.12
C HIS A 58 5.92 -2.52 -7.20
N LEU A 59 6.10 -3.76 -7.64
CA LEU A 59 5.99 -4.95 -6.79
C LEU A 59 7.39 -5.28 -6.26
N ASN A 60 7.63 -4.99 -4.99
CA ASN A 60 8.94 -5.13 -4.38
C ASN A 60 8.91 -6.06 -3.15
N SER A 61 10.02 -6.76 -2.94
CA SER A 61 10.36 -7.28 -1.62
C SER A 61 10.88 -6.17 -0.73
N ILE A 62 10.70 -6.34 0.57
CA ILE A 62 11.30 -5.54 1.63
C ILE A 62 12.36 -6.43 2.28
N ILE A 63 13.60 -5.95 2.34
CA ILE A 63 14.76 -6.69 2.80
C ILE A 63 15.30 -6.02 4.06
N ASP A 64 15.51 -6.80 5.10
CA ASP A 64 16.24 -6.35 6.29
C ASP A 64 17.72 -6.17 5.95
N HIS A 65 18.20 -4.94 6.11
CA HIS A 65 19.58 -4.58 5.78
C HIS A 65 20.64 -5.40 6.56
N ASN A 66 20.34 -5.81 7.79
CA ASN A 66 21.30 -6.49 8.65
C ASN A 66 21.44 -7.99 8.32
N THR A 67 20.33 -8.62 7.91
CA THR A 67 20.30 -10.07 7.72
C THR A 67 20.20 -10.49 6.26
N ASP A 68 20.02 -9.54 5.35
CA ASP A 68 19.76 -9.76 3.91
C ASP A 68 18.54 -10.63 3.59
N LYS A 69 17.64 -10.77 4.55
CA LYS A 69 16.45 -11.61 4.41
C LYS A 69 15.25 -10.82 3.91
N ILE A 70 14.42 -11.44 3.08
CA ILE A 70 13.11 -10.91 2.72
C ILE A 70 12.23 -10.96 3.97
N ILE A 71 11.80 -9.80 4.45
CA ILE A 71 10.96 -9.63 5.64
C ILE A 71 9.55 -9.15 5.32
N GLY A 72 9.30 -8.78 4.07
CA GLY A 72 8.00 -8.25 3.66
C GLY A 72 7.90 -8.00 2.16
N MET A 73 6.79 -7.42 1.78
CA MET A 73 6.54 -6.98 0.40
C MET A 73 5.76 -5.67 0.37
N SER A 74 5.87 -4.96 -0.75
CA SER A 74 5.05 -3.79 -1.05
C SER A 74 4.58 -3.81 -2.50
N PHE A 75 3.39 -3.25 -2.74
CA PHE A 75 2.87 -2.96 -4.07
C PHE A 75 2.42 -1.51 -4.11
N LEU A 76 3.07 -0.72 -4.95
CA LEU A 76 2.91 0.73 -5.02
C LEU A 76 2.67 1.15 -6.46
N ILE A 77 1.76 2.10 -6.67
CA ILE A 77 1.41 2.65 -7.98
C ILE A 77 1.65 4.17 -7.91
N SER A 78 2.51 4.67 -8.80
CA SER A 78 2.80 6.10 -8.87
C SER A 78 2.01 6.75 -10.00
N TYR A 79 1.34 7.85 -9.71
CA TYR A 79 0.65 8.69 -10.71
C TYR A 79 0.56 10.12 -10.20
N ASP A 80 0.72 11.06 -11.10
CA ASP A 80 0.80 12.48 -10.77
C ASP A 80 1.79 12.73 -9.58
N ASP A 81 1.32 13.33 -8.50
CA ASP A 81 2.05 13.55 -7.25
C ASP A 81 1.64 12.57 -6.12
N ILE A 82 1.05 11.44 -6.49
CA ILE A 82 0.60 10.37 -5.57
C ILE A 82 1.42 9.11 -5.78
N ALA A 83 1.82 8.49 -4.66
CA ALA A 83 2.29 7.12 -4.58
C ALA A 83 1.24 6.29 -3.81
N TYR A 84 0.36 5.58 -4.52
CA TYR A 84 -0.68 4.76 -3.91
C TYR A 84 -0.11 3.43 -3.41
N LEU A 85 0.02 3.30 -2.10
CA LEU A 85 0.47 2.09 -1.42
C LEU A 85 -0.70 1.13 -1.25
N MET A 86 -0.94 0.32 -2.28
CA MET A 86 -2.06 -0.61 -2.30
C MET A 86 -1.87 -1.79 -1.34
N TYR A 87 -0.66 -2.33 -1.30
CA TYR A 87 -0.31 -3.43 -0.40
C TYR A 87 1.03 -3.18 0.26
N VAL A 88 1.10 -3.39 1.58
CA VAL A 88 2.33 -3.49 2.35
C VAL A 88 2.15 -4.56 3.42
N ALA A 89 3.07 -5.50 3.49
CA ALA A 89 3.00 -6.57 4.47
C ALA A 89 4.38 -6.95 5.00
N ILE A 90 4.43 -7.23 6.30
CA ILE A 90 5.58 -7.85 6.96
C ILE A 90 5.25 -9.32 7.19
N ASP A 91 6.17 -10.21 6.81
CA ASP A 91 6.08 -11.65 7.05
C ASP A 91 5.81 -11.92 8.54
N LYS A 92 4.93 -12.86 8.83
CA LYS A 92 4.51 -13.23 10.19
C LYS A 92 5.70 -13.44 11.14
N LYS A 93 6.81 -14.02 10.63
CA LYS A 93 8.04 -14.29 11.39
C LYS A 93 8.76 -13.04 11.89
N TYR A 94 8.47 -11.89 11.26
CA TYR A 94 9.13 -10.61 11.55
C TYR A 94 8.19 -9.55 12.13
N ARG A 95 6.91 -9.89 12.36
CA ARG A 95 5.92 -8.96 12.98
C ARG A 95 6.29 -8.68 14.45
N ASN A 96 5.72 -7.61 14.98
CA ASN A 96 5.91 -7.15 16.36
C ASN A 96 7.36 -6.79 16.74
N LYS A 97 8.24 -6.58 15.75
CA LYS A 97 9.64 -6.18 15.92
C LYS A 97 9.92 -4.75 15.43
N GLY A 98 8.89 -3.96 15.18
CA GLY A 98 9.01 -2.57 14.71
C GLY A 98 9.26 -2.41 13.19
N PHE A 99 9.45 -3.49 12.44
CA PHE A 99 9.75 -3.42 11.00
C PHE A 99 8.67 -2.69 10.18
N GLY A 100 7.39 -2.85 10.52
CA GLY A 100 6.32 -2.13 9.83
C GLY A 100 6.48 -0.62 9.91
N SER A 101 6.80 -0.10 11.10
CA SER A 101 7.04 1.33 11.30
C SER A 101 8.28 1.81 10.54
N LEU A 102 9.35 1.01 10.52
CA LEU A 102 10.57 1.32 9.77
C LEU A 102 10.28 1.41 8.27
N VAL A 103 9.53 0.45 7.74
CA VAL A 103 9.14 0.41 6.32
C VAL A 103 8.31 1.63 5.93
N LEU A 104 7.28 1.99 6.71
CA LEU A 104 6.46 3.16 6.39
C LEU A 104 7.28 4.45 6.40
N LYS A 105 8.15 4.62 7.38
CA LYS A 105 9.05 5.78 7.47
C LYS A 105 10.00 5.87 6.28
N ASP A 106 10.62 4.74 5.91
CA ASP A 106 11.54 4.69 4.77
C ASP A 106 10.81 4.95 3.45
N LEU A 107 9.58 4.42 3.27
CA LEU A 107 8.76 4.71 2.11
C LEU A 107 8.42 6.21 2.01
N ILE A 108 8.05 6.86 3.12
CA ILE A 108 7.77 8.30 3.16
C ILE A 108 9.02 9.11 2.76
N LEU A 109 10.21 8.73 3.23
CA LEU A 109 11.45 9.40 2.86
C LEU A 109 11.79 9.24 1.37
N ARG A 110 11.57 8.05 0.80
CA ARG A 110 11.81 7.79 -0.62
C ARG A 110 10.83 8.49 -1.55
N GLN A 111 9.64 8.75 -1.05
CA GLN A 111 8.57 9.45 -1.78
C GLN A 111 8.47 10.93 -1.35
N ALA A 112 9.63 11.59 -1.15
CA ALA A 112 9.69 12.95 -0.59
C ALA A 112 8.93 14.00 -1.44
N ASP A 113 8.91 13.82 -2.76
CA ASP A 113 8.27 14.72 -3.71
C ASP A 113 6.81 14.33 -4.03
N THR A 114 6.32 13.21 -3.48
CA THR A 114 4.96 12.72 -3.67
C THR A 114 4.28 12.45 -2.33
N SER A 115 2.95 12.40 -2.33
CA SER A 115 2.18 11.97 -1.16
C SER A 115 1.90 10.48 -1.24
N ILE A 116 2.25 9.71 -0.20
CA ILE A 116 1.79 8.32 -0.12
C ILE A 116 0.33 8.34 0.30
N LEU A 117 -0.51 7.73 -0.50
CA LEU A 117 -1.92 7.48 -0.22
C LEU A 117 -2.13 5.99 0.04
N LEU A 118 -2.90 5.64 1.04
CA LEU A 118 -3.33 4.26 1.29
C LEU A 118 -4.80 4.21 1.73
N CYS A 119 -5.39 3.03 1.62
CA CYS A 119 -6.77 2.78 1.96
C CYS A 119 -6.85 1.71 3.07
N ILE A 120 -7.68 1.94 4.06
CA ILE A 120 -7.95 0.99 5.15
C ILE A 120 -9.47 0.82 5.31
N GLU A 121 -9.91 -0.34 5.78
CA GLU A 121 -11.29 -0.47 6.25
C GLU A 121 -11.54 0.51 7.40
N ARG A 122 -12.67 1.22 7.33
CA ARG A 122 -13.09 2.16 8.38
C ARG A 122 -13.30 1.43 9.70
N PRO A 123 -12.71 1.90 10.80
CA PRO A 123 -12.93 1.34 12.12
C PRO A 123 -14.41 1.41 12.54
N SER A 124 -14.90 0.36 13.19
CA SER A 124 -16.17 0.41 13.88
C SER A 124 -16.04 1.16 15.23
N THR A 125 -17.16 1.46 15.86
CA THR A 125 -17.17 2.08 17.19
C THR A 125 -16.82 1.13 18.34
N GLU A 126 -16.55 -0.14 18.05
CA GLU A 126 -16.23 -1.16 19.06
C GLU A 126 -14.79 -1.03 19.58
N LYS A 127 -14.62 -1.12 20.90
CA LYS A 127 -13.34 -0.82 21.60
C LYS A 127 -12.15 -1.75 21.30
N GLU A 128 -12.36 -2.92 20.71
CA GLU A 128 -11.28 -3.88 20.39
C GLU A 128 -11.15 -4.18 18.89
N ASP A 129 -11.49 -3.21 18.06
CA ASP A 129 -11.46 -3.39 16.62
C ASP A 129 -10.02 -3.45 16.08
N ILE A 130 -9.71 -4.52 15.37
CA ILE A 130 -8.44 -4.69 14.65
C ILE A 130 -8.24 -3.55 13.63
N LYS A 131 -9.33 -3.02 13.06
CA LYS A 131 -9.32 -1.89 12.12
C LYS A 131 -8.86 -0.61 12.83
N ALA A 132 -9.35 -0.35 14.05
CA ALA A 132 -8.90 0.79 14.87
C ALA A 132 -7.40 0.70 15.18
N ARG A 133 -6.90 -0.48 15.56
CA ARG A 133 -5.47 -0.71 15.81
C ARG A 133 -4.63 -0.51 14.55
N ARG A 134 -5.15 -0.88 13.36
CA ARG A 134 -4.52 -0.64 12.06
C ARG A 134 -4.47 0.86 11.76
N LYS A 135 -5.56 1.59 11.95
CA LYS A 135 -5.61 3.06 11.80
C LYS A 135 -4.60 3.74 12.70
N ASP A 136 -4.60 3.43 14.00
CA ASP A 136 -3.65 3.96 14.98
C ASP A 136 -2.18 3.68 14.59
N PHE A 137 -1.92 2.51 14.01
CA PHE A 137 -0.58 2.17 13.52
C PHE A 137 -0.16 3.13 12.41
N TYR A 138 -1.01 3.45 11.45
CA TYR A 138 -0.68 4.40 10.40
C TYR A 138 -0.54 5.83 10.93
N LEU A 139 -1.46 6.29 11.78
CA LEU A 139 -1.40 7.64 12.37
C LEU A 139 -0.09 7.86 13.15
N ARG A 140 0.35 6.88 13.94
CA ARG A 140 1.65 6.95 14.65
C ARG A 140 2.87 6.90 13.73
N ASN A 141 2.70 6.52 12.47
CA ASN A 141 3.76 6.46 11.47
C ASN A 141 3.64 7.57 10.41
N CYS A 142 3.19 8.76 10.82
CA CYS A 142 3.14 9.98 9.99
C CYS A 142 2.18 9.88 8.80
N PHE A 143 1.09 9.14 8.96
CA PHE A 143 -0.07 9.29 8.09
C PHE A 143 -1.14 10.13 8.78
N TYR A 144 -1.97 10.77 7.99
CA TYR A 144 -3.03 11.67 8.41
C TYR A 144 -4.35 11.27 7.76
N GLU A 145 -5.44 11.50 8.47
CA GLU A 145 -6.78 11.37 7.93
C GLU A 145 -7.01 12.40 6.83
N THR A 146 -7.61 11.95 5.73
CA THR A 146 -7.91 12.83 4.59
C THR A 146 -9.33 13.34 4.59
N GLY A 147 -10.20 12.75 5.42
CA GLY A 147 -11.65 12.97 5.38
C GLY A 147 -12.32 12.35 4.15
N CYS A 148 -11.61 11.53 3.39
CA CYS A 148 -12.15 10.89 2.20
C CYS A 148 -12.53 9.44 2.51
N PHE A 149 -13.79 9.09 2.24
CA PHE A 149 -14.36 7.78 2.49
C PHE A 149 -14.99 7.23 1.21
N ILE A 150 -14.97 5.91 1.08
CA ILE A 150 -15.69 5.20 0.03
C ILE A 150 -16.41 3.99 0.63
N GLU A 151 -17.48 3.57 -0.03
CA GLU A 151 -18.07 2.25 0.16
C GLU A 151 -17.74 1.39 -1.06
N ASP A 152 -17.26 0.19 -0.80
CA ASP A 152 -17.05 -0.84 -1.82
C ASP A 152 -17.66 -2.14 -1.34
N SER A 153 -18.65 -2.63 -2.09
CA SER A 153 -19.31 -3.92 -1.81
C SER A 153 -19.86 -4.05 -0.38
N GLY A 154 -20.38 -2.96 0.19
CA GLY A 154 -20.95 -2.91 1.56
C GLY A 154 -19.91 -2.77 2.66
N VAL A 155 -18.65 -2.49 2.32
CA VAL A 155 -17.58 -2.21 3.27
C VAL A 155 -17.14 -0.75 3.14
N GLU A 156 -17.11 -0.04 4.25
CA GLU A 156 -16.61 1.34 4.29
C GLU A 156 -15.08 1.36 4.41
N TYR A 157 -14.45 2.21 3.63
CA TYR A 157 -13.02 2.44 3.61
C TYR A 157 -12.69 3.90 3.82
N GLU A 158 -11.55 4.14 4.47
CA GLU A 158 -10.99 5.46 4.73
C GLU A 158 -9.62 5.59 4.05
N PHE A 159 -9.36 6.77 3.46
CA PHE A 159 -8.06 7.08 2.91
C PHE A 159 -7.20 7.86 3.89
N LEU A 160 -5.95 7.42 4.01
CA LEU A 160 -4.92 8.10 4.81
C LEU A 160 -3.80 8.58 3.88
N SER A 161 -3.23 9.74 4.16
CA SER A 161 -2.14 10.34 3.40
C SER A 161 -0.91 10.61 4.26
N SER A 162 0.28 10.46 3.71
CA SER A 162 1.53 10.91 4.35
C SER A 162 1.72 12.42 4.32
N SER A 163 0.85 13.17 3.66
CA SER A 163 0.81 14.63 3.66
C SER A 163 -0.46 15.13 4.31
N LYS A 164 -0.31 15.98 5.33
CA LYS A 164 -1.44 16.56 6.08
C LYS A 164 -2.29 17.52 5.24
N GLU A 165 -1.65 18.20 4.29
CA GLU A 165 -2.28 19.23 3.47
C GLU A 165 -2.90 18.69 2.18
N ARG A 166 -2.76 17.38 1.93
CA ARG A 166 -3.27 16.76 0.73
C ARG A 166 -4.79 16.59 0.77
N VAL A 167 -5.46 17.29 -0.11
CA VAL A 167 -6.88 17.06 -0.41
C VAL A 167 -6.95 15.95 -1.46
N ILE A 168 -7.73 14.92 -1.19
CA ILE A 168 -7.95 13.80 -2.10
C ILE A 168 -9.22 14.06 -2.91
N THR A 169 -9.10 13.99 -4.21
CA THR A 169 -10.21 14.17 -5.13
C THR A 169 -10.73 12.82 -5.64
N GLU A 170 -11.97 12.79 -6.09
CA GLU A 170 -12.55 11.62 -6.76
C GLU A 170 -11.70 11.17 -7.96
N ASN A 171 -11.12 12.12 -8.70
CA ASN A 171 -10.24 11.83 -9.82
C ASN A 171 -8.96 11.11 -9.39
N ASP A 172 -8.38 11.49 -8.25
CA ASP A 172 -7.20 10.80 -7.68
C ASP A 172 -7.52 9.33 -7.41
N LEU A 173 -8.71 9.06 -6.86
CA LEU A 173 -9.14 7.70 -6.55
C LEU A 173 -9.47 6.88 -7.80
N LYS A 174 -10.08 7.45 -8.80
CA LYS A 174 -10.32 6.79 -10.10
C LYS A 174 -9.02 6.44 -10.81
N LYS A 175 -8.01 7.30 -10.73
CA LYS A 175 -6.70 7.07 -11.34
C LYS A 175 -5.95 5.88 -10.74
N ARG A 176 -6.12 5.56 -9.45
CA ARG A 176 -5.37 4.48 -8.78
C ARG A 176 -5.45 3.14 -9.51
N TYR A 177 -6.62 2.79 -10.05
CA TYR A 177 -6.80 1.55 -10.80
C TYR A 177 -6.50 1.72 -12.30
N SER A 178 -6.88 2.84 -12.88
CA SER A 178 -6.65 3.10 -14.31
C SER A 178 -5.17 3.20 -14.68
N CYS A 179 -4.31 3.59 -13.73
CA CYS A 179 -2.86 3.69 -13.88
C CYS A 179 -2.11 2.38 -13.60
N MET A 180 -2.79 1.33 -13.10
CA MET A 180 -2.14 0.04 -12.79
C MET A 180 -1.59 -0.68 -14.01
N THR A 181 -2.18 -0.50 -15.18
CA THR A 181 -1.78 -1.20 -16.39
C THR A 181 -2.27 -0.52 -17.65
N ARG A 182 -1.53 -0.70 -18.74
CA ARG A 182 -1.97 -0.31 -20.09
C ARG A 182 -2.71 -1.44 -20.82
N ASN A 183 -2.64 -2.66 -20.31
CA ASN A 183 -3.28 -3.81 -20.93
C ASN A 183 -4.82 -3.71 -20.84
N PRO A 184 -5.55 -3.66 -21.98
CA PRO A 184 -6.99 -3.43 -21.98
C PRO A 184 -7.79 -4.56 -21.33
N LEU A 185 -7.34 -5.81 -21.45
CA LEU A 185 -7.99 -6.96 -20.84
C LEU A 185 -7.90 -6.91 -19.31
N ILE A 186 -6.71 -6.57 -18.78
CA ILE A 186 -6.50 -6.44 -17.34
C ILE A 186 -7.28 -5.24 -16.80
N LYS A 187 -7.30 -4.11 -17.51
CA LYS A 187 -8.14 -2.96 -17.17
C LYS A 187 -9.63 -3.35 -17.06
N PHE A 188 -10.11 -4.12 -18.03
CA PHE A 188 -11.49 -4.60 -18.00
C PHE A 188 -11.78 -5.48 -16.77
N ILE A 189 -10.88 -6.40 -16.45
CA ILE A 189 -11.01 -7.26 -15.26
C ILE A 189 -11.02 -6.41 -13.98
N ILE A 190 -10.04 -5.49 -13.83
CA ILE A 190 -9.95 -4.60 -12.66
C ILE A 190 -11.23 -3.79 -12.50
N LYS A 191 -11.69 -3.14 -13.58
CA LYS A 191 -12.88 -2.30 -13.57
C LYS A 191 -14.13 -3.08 -13.15
N ASN A 192 -14.34 -4.26 -13.71
CA ASN A 192 -15.58 -5.01 -13.45
C ASN A 192 -15.56 -5.80 -12.12
N THR A 193 -14.39 -6.03 -11.54
CA THR A 193 -14.27 -6.84 -10.33
C THR A 193 -14.05 -5.98 -9.08
N PHE A 194 -13.38 -4.82 -9.21
CA PHE A 194 -12.88 -4.05 -8.07
C PHE A 194 -13.22 -2.56 -8.12
N ASP A 195 -13.72 -2.03 -9.23
CA ASP A 195 -13.98 -0.58 -9.40
C ASP A 195 -15.46 -0.29 -9.73
N SER A 196 -16.27 -1.33 -9.93
CA SER A 196 -17.65 -1.17 -10.42
C SER A 196 -18.66 -0.73 -9.35
N ASN A 197 -18.32 -0.88 -8.06
CA ASN A 197 -19.26 -0.68 -6.94
C ASN A 197 -18.75 0.35 -5.92
N ILE A 198 -17.87 1.25 -6.35
CA ILE A 198 -17.29 2.25 -5.43
C ILE A 198 -18.20 3.47 -5.38
N ASN A 199 -18.73 3.74 -4.21
CA ASN A 199 -19.50 4.94 -3.90
C ASN A 199 -18.70 5.84 -2.96
N PHE A 200 -18.66 7.15 -3.25
CA PHE A 200 -18.14 8.13 -2.31
C PHE A 200 -19.18 8.38 -1.24
N ILE A 201 -18.75 8.45 0.02
CA ILE A 201 -19.60 8.75 1.17
C ILE A 201 -19.03 9.96 1.91
N ASP A 202 -19.93 10.80 2.42
CA ASP A 202 -19.61 11.99 3.21
C ASP A 202 -19.21 11.65 4.65
#